data_ab8ccbebb9d4670b01b6895acef57ef1
#
_entry.id   ab8ccbebb9d4670b01b6895acef57ef1
#
_cell.length_a   1.000
_cell.length_b   1.000
_cell.length_c   1.000
_cell.angle_alpha   90.00
_cell.angle_beta   90.00
_cell.angle_gamma   90.00
#
_symmetry.space_group_name_H-M   'P 1'
#
loop_
_entity.id
_entity.type
_entity.pdbx_description
1 polymer ?
#
loop_
_entity_poly.entity_id
_entity_poly.type
_entity_poly.pdbx_seq_one_letter_code
_entity_poly.pdbx_strand_id
1 'polypeptide(L)'
;MTARTIGIVTALAGAAAIACIGGAAGRGRAQPRVRIGVYDNRAIAVACARAGMGPVKQMRTKMAEYQAAKQAGDAAKMRALESWGKSQQRLLHFQGFGHVPVGDLLAPVKPQLAELVRTKHLAAIALECDATAPNVETVDVTTAIVELYHPDAKTRQIVASLKRVKPLSLVELADMPANE
;
A
#
# COMPACT_ATOMS: atom_id res chain seq x y z
N MET A 1 -88.35 -19.11 -20.77
CA MET A 1 -89.05 -18.45 -19.61
C MET A 1 -88.02 -17.70 -18.79
N THR A 2 -87.93 -16.42 -19.08
CA THR A 2 -88.20 -15.24 -18.21
C THR A 2 -87.46 -15.28 -16.84
N ALA A 3 -86.57 -14.34 -16.58
CA ALA A 3 -86.94 -13.00 -16.14
C ALA A 3 -85.67 -12.10 -16.04
N ARG A 4 -85.84 -10.88 -16.51
CA ARG A 4 -84.97 -9.72 -16.32
C ARG A 4 -85.03 -9.22 -14.89
N THR A 5 -83.90 -8.84 -14.30
CA THR A 5 -83.95 -7.90 -13.18
C THR A 5 -82.87 -6.85 -13.40
N ILE A 6 -83.32 -5.61 -13.49
CA ILE A 6 -82.59 -4.36 -13.58
C ILE A 6 -82.17 -4.01 -12.19
N GLY A 7 -80.89 -3.77 -11.98
CA GLY A 7 -80.31 -3.30 -10.66
C GLY A 7 -79.48 -2.03 -10.86
N ILE A 8 -79.90 -1.03 -10.17
CA ILE A 8 -79.59 0.39 -10.15
C ILE A 8 -78.10 0.66 -9.92
N VAL A 9 -77.54 1.52 -10.77
CA VAL A 9 -76.19 2.12 -10.62
C VAL A 9 -76.27 3.24 -9.56
N THR A 10 -75.55 3.08 -8.46
CA THR A 10 -75.33 4.16 -7.51
C THR A 10 -73.89 4.64 -7.65
N ALA A 11 -73.74 5.82 -8.22
CA ALA A 11 -72.45 6.51 -8.33
C ALA A 11 -72.08 7.10 -6.97
N LEU A 12 -71.04 6.58 -6.31
CA LEU A 12 -70.42 7.25 -5.18
C LEU A 12 -69.19 8.03 -5.70
N ALA A 13 -69.28 9.34 -5.69
CA ALA A 13 -68.16 10.26 -5.88
C ALA A 13 -67.29 10.21 -4.65
N GLY A 14 -66.16 9.49 -4.71
CA GLY A 14 -65.12 9.49 -3.70
C GLY A 14 -64.09 10.59 -4.00
N ALA A 15 -64.05 11.61 -3.21
CA ALA A 15 -63.02 12.66 -3.26
C ALA A 15 -61.68 12.03 -2.87
N ALA A 16 -60.75 11.89 -3.82
CA ALA A 16 -59.39 11.49 -3.57
C ALA A 16 -58.62 12.64 -2.92
N ALA A 17 -58.44 12.58 -1.63
CA ALA A 17 -57.49 13.42 -0.90
C ALA A 17 -56.07 13.03 -1.34
N ILE A 18 -55.40 13.80 -2.18
CA ILE A 18 -54.01 13.71 -2.48
C ILE A 18 -53.22 14.18 -1.24
N ALA A 19 -52.86 13.24 -0.37
CA ALA A 19 -51.90 13.50 0.69
C ALA A 19 -50.57 13.75 0.00
N CYS A 20 -50.12 15.01 -0.11
CA CYS A 20 -48.74 15.37 -0.39
C CYS A 20 -47.86 14.78 0.70
N ILE A 21 -47.32 13.58 0.45
CA ILE A 21 -46.23 13.02 1.26
C ILE A 21 -45.04 13.94 0.97
N GLY A 22 -44.89 14.98 1.81
CA GLY A 22 -43.72 15.81 1.84
C GLY A 22 -42.51 14.89 2.01
N GLY A 23 -41.75 14.70 0.94
CA GLY A 23 -40.51 13.99 0.94
C GLY A 23 -39.61 14.60 2.03
N ALA A 24 -39.49 13.91 3.16
CA ALA A 24 -38.42 14.17 4.09
C ALA A 24 -37.14 14.03 3.26
N ALA A 25 -36.58 15.19 2.86
CA ALA A 25 -35.23 15.25 2.27
C ALA A 25 -34.33 14.57 3.30
N GLY A 26 -34.06 13.30 3.04
CA GLY A 26 -33.17 12.49 3.86
C GLY A 26 -31.89 13.27 4.03
N ARG A 27 -31.65 13.83 5.18
CA ARG A 27 -30.34 14.36 5.57
C ARG A 27 -29.39 13.22 5.30
N GLY A 28 -28.72 13.28 4.13
CA GLY A 28 -27.72 12.31 3.73
C GLY A 28 -26.74 12.19 4.90
N ARG A 29 -26.78 11.07 5.57
CA ARG A 29 -25.88 10.79 6.68
C ARG A 29 -24.51 10.85 6.08
N ALA A 30 -23.71 11.86 6.42
CA ALA A 30 -22.35 12.01 5.92
C ALA A 30 -21.66 10.67 6.16
N GLN A 31 -21.25 10.01 5.06
CA GLN A 31 -20.55 8.75 5.18
C GLN A 31 -19.27 8.98 5.98
N PRO A 32 -18.94 8.12 6.94
CA PRO A 32 -17.69 8.25 7.69
C PRO A 32 -16.53 8.26 6.73
N ARG A 33 -15.58 9.19 6.92
CA ARG A 33 -14.37 9.27 6.12
C ARG A 33 -13.51 8.04 6.37
N VAL A 34 -13.15 7.35 5.31
CA VAL A 34 -12.20 6.23 5.33
C VAL A 34 -10.81 6.81 5.04
N ARG A 35 -9.82 6.48 5.86
CA ARG A 35 -8.44 6.95 5.71
C ARG A 35 -7.53 5.83 5.28
N ILE A 36 -6.76 6.04 4.20
CA ILE A 36 -5.77 5.09 3.68
C ILE A 36 -4.40 5.75 3.78
N GLY A 37 -3.46 5.09 4.45
CA GLY A 37 -2.07 5.50 4.49
C GLY A 37 -1.39 5.18 3.16
N VAL A 38 -0.66 6.14 2.58
CA VAL A 38 0.20 5.91 1.41
C VAL A 38 1.64 6.24 1.76
N TYR A 39 2.60 5.58 1.08
CA TYR A 39 4.02 5.76 1.40
C TYR A 39 4.92 5.73 0.16
N ASP A 40 6.08 6.39 0.26
CA ASP A 40 7.17 6.27 -0.71
C ASP A 40 8.03 5.05 -0.38
N ASN A 41 7.99 4.02 -1.22
CA ASN A 41 8.75 2.78 -1.04
C ASN A 41 10.26 2.99 -0.98
N ARG A 42 10.81 3.98 -1.68
CA ARG A 42 12.23 4.30 -1.69
C ARG A 42 12.71 4.74 -0.32
N ALA A 43 11.90 5.52 0.38
CA ALA A 43 12.17 5.95 1.76
C ALA A 43 12.25 4.74 2.71
N ILE A 44 11.35 3.77 2.52
CA ILE A 44 11.35 2.52 3.28
C ILE A 44 12.59 1.68 2.95
N ALA A 45 12.97 1.58 1.67
CA ALA A 45 14.15 0.87 1.24
C ALA A 45 15.42 1.45 1.89
N VAL A 46 15.58 2.77 1.88
CA VAL A 46 16.70 3.46 2.54
C VAL A 46 16.71 3.19 4.05
N ALA A 47 15.56 3.34 4.73
CA ALA A 47 15.47 3.13 6.17
C ALA A 47 15.81 1.68 6.57
N CYS A 48 15.23 0.69 5.89
CA CYS A 48 15.47 -0.73 6.12
C CYS A 48 16.94 -1.10 5.87
N ALA A 49 17.52 -0.62 4.76
CA ALA A 49 18.91 -0.89 4.40
C ALA A 49 19.88 -0.32 5.45
N ARG A 50 19.69 0.93 5.88
CA ARG A 50 20.55 1.57 6.88
C ARG A 50 20.39 0.98 8.27
N ALA A 51 19.19 0.51 8.63
CA ALA A 51 18.96 -0.24 9.86
C ALA A 51 19.59 -1.66 9.83
N GLY A 52 20.04 -2.14 8.66
CA GLY A 52 20.59 -3.49 8.49
C GLY A 52 19.58 -4.59 8.73
N MET A 53 18.29 -4.32 8.49
CA MET A 53 17.17 -5.24 8.69
C MET A 53 16.81 -5.99 7.41
N GLY A 54 15.90 -6.96 7.51
CA GLY A 54 15.31 -7.67 6.38
C GLY A 54 16.36 -8.27 5.42
N PRO A 55 16.23 -8.01 4.11
CA PRO A 55 17.14 -8.52 3.09
C PRO A 55 18.60 -8.16 3.31
N VAL A 56 18.91 -7.01 3.89
CA VAL A 56 20.30 -6.59 4.16
C VAL A 56 20.95 -7.47 5.22
N LYS A 57 20.22 -7.87 6.27
CA LYS A 57 20.70 -8.86 7.24
C LYS A 57 20.97 -10.19 6.56
N GLN A 58 20.07 -10.63 5.69
CA GLN A 58 20.22 -11.88 4.93
C GLN A 58 21.43 -11.83 3.99
N MET A 59 21.68 -10.71 3.33
CA MET A 59 22.85 -10.51 2.46
C MET A 59 24.16 -10.66 3.25
N ARG A 60 24.26 -10.14 4.48
CA ARG A 60 25.44 -10.35 5.33
C ARG A 60 25.67 -11.82 5.66
N THR A 61 24.63 -12.57 5.99
CA THR A 61 24.72 -14.02 6.24
C THR A 61 25.19 -14.76 4.98
N LYS A 62 24.61 -14.45 3.80
CA LYS A 62 24.97 -15.06 2.53
C LYS A 62 26.40 -14.71 2.09
N MET A 63 26.88 -13.52 2.42
CA MET A 63 28.28 -13.15 2.19
C MET A 63 29.23 -14.01 3.04
N ALA A 64 28.92 -14.27 4.30
CA ALA A 64 29.71 -15.17 5.15
C ALA A 64 29.71 -16.60 4.60
N GLU A 65 28.56 -17.12 4.15
CA GLU A 65 28.46 -18.42 3.48
C GLU A 65 29.31 -18.47 2.20
N TYR A 66 29.36 -17.40 1.42
CA TYR A 66 30.18 -17.30 0.22
C TYR A 66 31.68 -17.38 0.55
N GLN A 67 32.13 -16.68 1.59
CA GLN A 67 33.52 -16.74 2.03
C GLN A 67 33.90 -18.15 2.50
N ALA A 68 33.02 -18.83 3.25
CA ALA A 68 33.22 -20.20 3.66
C ALA A 68 33.30 -21.17 2.46
N ALA A 69 32.42 -21.03 1.48
CA ALA A 69 32.44 -21.83 0.26
C ALA A 69 33.73 -21.60 -0.56
N LYS A 70 34.19 -20.34 -0.62
CA LYS A 70 35.45 -19.98 -1.28
C LYS A 70 36.67 -20.66 -0.61
N GLN A 71 36.73 -20.66 0.72
CA GLN A 71 37.79 -21.33 1.48
C GLN A 71 37.76 -22.85 1.29
N ALA A 72 36.57 -23.44 1.16
CA ALA A 72 36.37 -24.87 0.91
C ALA A 72 36.58 -25.31 -0.55
N GLY A 73 36.74 -24.35 -1.49
CA GLY A 73 36.82 -24.64 -2.93
C GLY A 73 35.49 -25.09 -3.55
N ASP A 74 34.34 -24.84 -2.88
CA ASP A 74 33.03 -25.25 -3.35
C ASP A 74 32.51 -24.28 -4.43
N ALA A 75 32.95 -24.51 -5.66
CA ALA A 75 32.60 -23.68 -6.82
C ALA A 75 31.10 -23.69 -7.15
N ALA A 76 30.37 -24.78 -6.82
CA ALA A 76 28.93 -24.87 -7.09
C ALA A 76 28.16 -23.95 -6.13
N LYS A 77 28.47 -23.98 -4.84
CA LYS A 77 27.88 -23.11 -3.83
C LYS A 77 28.21 -21.64 -4.06
N MET A 78 29.45 -21.33 -4.47
CA MET A 78 29.84 -19.96 -4.83
C MET A 78 28.97 -19.41 -5.95
N ARG A 79 28.82 -20.14 -7.08
CA ARG A 79 27.96 -19.71 -8.19
C ARG A 79 26.49 -19.52 -7.78
N ALA A 80 25.96 -20.40 -6.96
CA ALA A 80 24.60 -20.28 -6.45
C ALA A 80 24.42 -19.01 -5.60
N LEU A 81 25.37 -18.69 -4.72
CA LEU A 81 25.35 -17.49 -3.89
C LEU A 81 25.54 -16.20 -4.68
N GLU A 82 26.39 -16.21 -5.71
CA GLU A 82 26.57 -15.08 -6.64
C GLU A 82 25.28 -14.79 -7.43
N SER A 83 24.63 -15.82 -7.97
CA SER A 83 23.37 -15.69 -8.67
C SER A 83 22.27 -15.12 -7.75
N TRP A 84 22.17 -15.65 -6.53
CA TRP A 84 21.27 -15.12 -5.52
C TRP A 84 21.58 -13.65 -5.18
N GLY A 85 22.85 -13.29 -4.99
CA GLY A 85 23.28 -11.93 -4.68
C GLY A 85 22.90 -10.93 -5.75
N LYS A 86 23.15 -11.27 -7.02
CA LYS A 86 22.75 -10.46 -8.19
C LYS A 86 21.23 -10.22 -8.23
N SER A 87 20.44 -11.26 -7.97
CA SER A 87 18.97 -11.15 -7.94
C SER A 87 18.50 -10.24 -6.81
N GLN A 88 19.09 -10.35 -5.62
CA GLN A 88 18.77 -9.49 -4.48
C GLN A 88 19.18 -8.04 -4.72
N GLN A 89 20.36 -7.80 -5.27
CA GLN A 89 20.82 -6.46 -5.60
C GLN A 89 19.88 -5.80 -6.60
N ARG A 90 19.49 -6.51 -7.66
CA ARG A 90 18.52 -6.00 -8.63
C ARG A 90 17.19 -5.64 -7.99
N LEU A 91 16.64 -6.51 -7.13
CA LEU A 91 15.40 -6.22 -6.41
C LEU A 91 15.52 -4.95 -5.56
N LEU A 92 16.60 -4.82 -4.79
CA LEU A 92 16.85 -3.64 -3.96
C LEU A 92 17.00 -2.35 -4.79
N HIS A 93 17.57 -2.42 -5.99
CA HIS A 93 17.61 -1.27 -6.91
C HIS A 93 16.20 -0.87 -7.36
N PHE A 94 15.36 -1.83 -7.75
CA PHE A 94 13.96 -1.54 -8.09
C PHE A 94 13.20 -0.92 -6.91
N GLN A 95 13.41 -1.43 -5.71
CA GLN A 95 12.77 -0.92 -4.49
C GLN A 95 13.30 0.45 -4.06
N GLY A 96 14.59 0.72 -4.28
CA GLY A 96 15.26 1.95 -3.85
C GLY A 96 15.15 3.12 -4.83
N PHE A 97 14.95 2.86 -6.11
CA PHE A 97 14.92 3.89 -7.14
C PHE A 97 13.60 3.99 -7.89
N GLY A 98 12.85 2.90 -7.99
CA GLY A 98 11.57 2.85 -8.69
C GLY A 98 10.36 2.95 -7.77
N HIS A 99 9.19 2.71 -8.35
CA HIS A 99 7.92 2.65 -7.64
C HIS A 99 7.38 1.22 -7.67
N VAL A 100 7.82 0.40 -6.70
CA VAL A 100 7.51 -1.03 -6.62
C VAL A 100 7.19 -1.46 -5.19
N PRO A 101 6.45 -2.57 -5.00
CA PRO A 101 6.12 -3.09 -3.67
C PRO A 101 7.37 -3.44 -2.84
N VAL A 102 7.31 -3.18 -1.53
CA VAL A 102 8.38 -3.42 -0.55
C VAL A 102 7.91 -4.25 0.64
N GLY A 103 7.02 -5.23 0.41
CA GLY A 103 6.45 -6.06 1.47
C GLY A 103 7.50 -6.84 2.27
N ASP A 104 8.57 -7.28 1.63
CA ASP A 104 9.74 -7.93 2.22
C ASP A 104 10.53 -6.98 3.14
N LEU A 105 10.64 -5.70 2.77
CA LEU A 105 11.28 -4.68 3.59
C LEU A 105 10.42 -4.29 4.79
N LEU A 106 9.08 -4.30 4.65
CA LEU A 106 8.14 -4.02 5.73
C LEU A 106 7.98 -5.19 6.72
N ALA A 107 8.34 -6.40 6.33
CA ALA A 107 8.19 -7.59 7.16
C ALA A 107 8.82 -7.47 8.57
N PRO A 108 10.03 -6.91 8.74
CA PRO A 108 10.65 -6.75 10.06
C PRO A 108 9.88 -5.85 11.04
N VAL A 109 9.07 -4.92 10.53
CA VAL A 109 8.31 -3.94 11.32
C VAL A 109 6.79 -4.18 11.26
N LYS A 110 6.36 -5.34 10.79
CA LYS A 110 4.94 -5.67 10.61
C LYS A 110 4.08 -5.48 11.87
N PRO A 111 4.51 -5.86 13.09
CA PRO A 111 3.73 -5.60 14.30
C PRO A 111 3.53 -4.10 14.56
N GLN A 112 4.58 -3.30 14.37
CA GLN A 112 4.54 -1.85 14.55
C GLN A 112 3.68 -1.17 13.46
N LEU A 113 3.65 -1.71 12.24
CA LEU A 113 2.74 -1.25 11.18
C LEU A 113 1.27 -1.46 11.56
N ALA A 114 0.93 -2.60 12.15
CA ALA A 114 -0.43 -2.86 12.63
C ALA A 114 -0.84 -1.83 13.71
N GLU A 115 0.08 -1.51 14.61
CA GLU A 115 -0.13 -0.48 15.63
C GLU A 115 -0.27 0.92 15.01
N LEU A 116 0.54 1.24 13.98
CA LEU A 116 0.42 2.49 13.24
C LEU A 116 -0.95 2.64 12.56
N VAL A 117 -1.47 1.56 11.94
CA VAL A 117 -2.82 1.52 11.36
C VAL A 117 -3.86 1.86 12.41
N ARG A 118 -3.78 1.23 13.59
CA ARG A 118 -4.71 1.43 14.70
C ARG A 118 -4.65 2.86 15.24
N THR A 119 -3.46 3.37 15.55
CA THR A 119 -3.26 4.68 16.21
C THR A 119 -3.57 5.85 15.30
N LYS A 120 -3.36 5.71 14.00
CA LYS A 120 -3.69 6.74 13.01
C LYS A 120 -5.09 6.60 12.43
N HIS A 121 -5.90 5.64 12.93
CA HIS A 121 -7.24 5.36 12.44
C HIS A 121 -7.29 5.16 10.92
N LEU A 122 -6.38 4.34 10.39
CA LEU A 122 -6.32 3.99 8.98
C LEU A 122 -7.11 2.71 8.73
N ALA A 123 -7.77 2.63 7.57
CA ALA A 123 -8.38 1.39 7.09
C ALA A 123 -7.34 0.43 6.50
N ALA A 124 -6.27 1.00 5.90
CA ALA A 124 -5.18 0.25 5.27
C ALA A 124 -3.93 1.13 5.12
N ILE A 125 -2.79 0.49 4.82
CA ILE A 125 -1.60 1.13 4.27
C ILE A 125 -1.33 0.50 2.90
N ALA A 126 -1.16 1.32 1.88
CA ALA A 126 -0.91 0.93 0.50
C ALA A 126 0.30 1.70 -0.06
N LEU A 127 0.91 1.18 -1.13
CA LEU A 127 1.97 1.90 -1.84
C LEU A 127 1.41 3.18 -2.49
N GLU A 128 0.28 3.02 -3.20
CA GLU A 128 -0.48 4.10 -3.83
C GLU A 128 -1.95 3.71 -3.99
N CYS A 129 -2.78 4.68 -4.37
CA CYS A 129 -4.17 4.46 -4.75
C CYS A 129 -4.39 5.12 -6.11
N ASP A 130 -4.67 4.33 -7.15
CA ASP A 130 -4.96 4.82 -8.51
C ASP A 130 -6.24 5.65 -8.56
N ALA A 131 -7.23 5.29 -7.74
CA ALA A 131 -8.49 6.00 -7.60
C ALA A 131 -9.06 5.83 -6.19
N THR A 132 -9.81 6.83 -5.74
CA THR A 132 -10.48 6.78 -4.44
C THR A 132 -11.92 7.28 -4.56
N ALA A 133 -12.82 6.76 -3.72
CA ALA A 133 -14.17 7.30 -3.58
C ALA A 133 -14.16 8.67 -2.88
N PRO A 134 -15.21 9.51 -3.05
CA PRO A 134 -15.26 10.86 -2.47
C PRO A 134 -15.12 10.92 -0.94
N ASN A 135 -15.45 9.83 -0.24
CA ASN A 135 -15.33 9.73 1.22
C ASN A 135 -14.01 9.10 1.67
N VAL A 136 -13.06 8.86 0.77
CA VAL A 136 -11.73 8.31 1.08
C VAL A 136 -10.70 9.42 1.08
N GLU A 137 -9.93 9.49 2.16
CA GLU A 137 -8.79 10.40 2.35
C GLU A 137 -7.50 9.58 2.29
N THR A 138 -6.54 9.98 1.44
CA THR A 138 -5.18 9.43 1.47
C THR A 138 -4.29 10.27 2.39
N VAL A 139 -3.47 9.62 3.20
CA VAL A 139 -2.58 10.25 4.18
C VAL A 139 -1.16 9.74 3.96
N ASP A 140 -0.20 10.64 3.73
CA ASP A 140 1.21 10.25 3.67
C ASP A 140 1.70 9.76 5.05
N VAL A 141 2.03 8.48 5.12
CA VAL A 141 2.57 7.83 6.32
C VAL A 141 4.04 7.44 6.18
N THR A 142 4.70 7.88 5.12
CA THR A 142 6.11 7.57 4.82
C THR A 142 7.02 7.79 6.01
N THR A 143 6.99 9.00 6.58
CA THR A 143 7.85 9.34 7.73
C THR A 143 7.52 8.47 8.95
N ALA A 144 6.24 8.21 9.21
CA ALA A 144 5.84 7.38 10.34
C ALA A 144 6.34 5.93 10.20
N ILE A 145 6.35 5.38 8.98
CA ILE A 145 6.90 4.04 8.71
C ILE A 145 8.43 4.06 8.84
N VAL A 146 9.10 5.08 8.29
CA VAL A 146 10.56 5.24 8.39
C VAL A 146 11.03 5.25 9.86
N GLU A 147 10.31 5.93 10.76
CA GLU A 147 10.65 5.97 12.18
C GLU A 147 10.60 4.59 12.87
N LEU A 148 9.88 3.60 12.32
CA LEU A 148 9.86 2.23 12.83
C LEU A 148 11.22 1.51 12.70
N TYR A 149 12.09 2.00 11.83
CA TYR A 149 13.46 1.49 11.63
C TYR A 149 14.51 2.19 12.51
N HIS A 150 14.09 3.11 13.39
CA HIS A 150 14.97 3.90 14.27
C HIS A 150 16.09 4.62 13.51
N PRO A 151 15.75 5.44 12.48
CA PRO A 151 16.73 6.06 11.60
C PRO A 151 17.61 7.07 12.34
N ASP A 152 18.89 7.13 11.96
CA ASP A 152 19.78 8.22 12.35
C ASP A 152 19.43 9.54 11.61
N ALA A 153 20.06 10.65 12.02
CA ALA A 153 19.83 11.96 11.42
C ALA A 153 20.15 11.98 9.91
N LYS A 154 21.22 11.28 9.50
CA LYS A 154 21.61 11.20 8.09
C LYS A 154 20.57 10.44 7.26
N THR A 155 20.00 9.37 7.79
CA THR A 155 18.92 8.61 7.14
C THR A 155 17.68 9.48 6.95
N ARG A 156 17.25 10.24 7.97
CA ARG A 156 16.13 11.18 7.86
C ARG A 156 16.37 12.25 6.79
N GLN A 157 17.59 12.77 6.71
CA GLN A 157 17.96 13.74 5.68
C GLN A 157 17.89 13.16 4.27
N ILE A 158 18.39 11.93 4.05
CA ILE A 158 18.29 11.24 2.77
C ILE A 158 16.81 11.03 2.40
N VAL A 159 16.02 10.49 3.32
CA VAL A 159 14.58 10.28 3.11
C VAL A 159 13.86 11.59 2.75
N ALA A 160 14.16 12.69 3.43
CA ALA A 160 13.58 13.99 3.10
C ALA A 160 13.96 14.47 1.69
N SER A 161 15.15 14.14 1.20
CA SER A 161 15.58 14.51 -0.15
C SER A 161 14.85 13.74 -1.26
N LEU A 162 14.42 12.49 -1.00
CA LEU A 162 13.71 11.65 -1.96
C LEU A 162 12.39 12.27 -2.42
N LYS A 163 11.70 13.04 -1.56
CA LYS A 163 10.46 13.74 -1.92
C LYS A 163 10.59 14.68 -3.13
N ARG A 164 11.82 15.11 -3.45
CA ARG A 164 12.13 16.02 -4.57
C ARG A 164 12.57 15.29 -5.83
N VAL A 165 12.76 13.99 -5.76
CA VAL A 165 13.27 13.16 -6.86
C VAL A 165 12.16 12.26 -7.35
N LYS A 166 11.86 12.31 -8.65
CA LYS A 166 10.89 11.40 -9.26
C LYS A 166 11.44 9.97 -9.24
N PRO A 167 10.61 8.95 -8.91
CA PRO A 167 11.00 7.56 -9.10
C PRO A 167 11.35 7.27 -10.56
N LEU A 168 12.33 6.38 -10.78
CA LEU A 168 12.64 5.87 -12.10
C LEU A 168 11.52 4.95 -12.59
N SER A 169 11.25 4.99 -13.88
CA SER A 169 10.35 4.04 -14.54
C SER A 169 10.95 2.62 -14.55
N LEU A 170 10.11 1.60 -14.75
CA LEU A 170 10.59 0.22 -14.87
C LEU A 170 11.54 0.02 -16.06
N VAL A 171 11.38 0.80 -17.13
CA VAL A 171 12.27 0.75 -18.31
C VAL A 171 13.65 1.29 -17.93
N GLU A 172 13.72 2.49 -17.33
CA GLU A 172 14.98 3.07 -16.86
C GLU A 172 15.70 2.15 -15.86
N LEU A 173 14.97 1.50 -14.97
CA LEU A 173 15.54 0.53 -14.03
C LEU A 173 16.04 -0.74 -14.69
N ALA A 174 15.37 -1.21 -15.76
CA ALA A 174 15.79 -2.40 -16.48
C ALA A 174 17.11 -2.17 -17.23
N ASP A 175 17.34 -0.93 -17.69
CA ASP A 175 18.53 -0.51 -18.43
C ASP A 175 19.72 -0.14 -17.51
N MET A 176 19.50 -0.06 -16.19
CA MET A 176 20.58 0.18 -15.23
C MET A 176 21.58 -0.99 -15.22
N PRO A 177 22.90 -0.70 -15.31
CA PRO A 177 23.92 -1.73 -15.23
C PRO A 177 23.86 -2.42 -13.85
N ALA A 178 24.01 -3.74 -13.85
CA ALA A 178 23.89 -4.57 -12.65
C ALA A 178 25.00 -4.31 -11.58
N ASN A 179 25.97 -3.43 -11.86
CA ASN A 179 27.19 -3.23 -11.07
C ASN A 179 27.40 -1.78 -10.59
N GLU A 180 26.39 -0.91 -10.64
CA GLU A 180 26.47 0.45 -10.05
C GLU A 180 25.83 0.55 -8.68
#